data_ccb80161b232b242880d3cf3ba6b9eff
#
_entry.id   ccb80161b232b242880d3cf3ba6b9eff
#
_cell.length_a   1.000
_cell.length_b   1.000
_cell.length_c   1.000
_cell.angle_alpha   90.00
_cell.angle_beta   90.00
_cell.angle_gamma   90.00
#
_symmetry.space_group_name_H-M   'P 1'
#
loop_
_entity.id
_entity.type
_entity.pdbx_description
1 polymer ?
#
loop_
_entity_poly.entity_id
_entity_poly.type
_entity_poly.pdbx_seq_one_letter_code
_entity_poly.pdbx_strand_id
1 'polypeptide(L)'
;MQRNVDIDRQSLRGFLHLVETEHPDELLRIRQPIDLRFDATALVFELEQAGRNPVVVFENVRGDGMAMVTNVAGNRKLLAACLGVEPGDLPTAFRERCQKYIACEIVSRGAWEDIVIEGDDVDLTKLPIPLQFAVDAAPYITAGQIVARDPVTGVDTTGFHRLMMRDKNRLGVSLHSRRRLYEYHRRAEERGESLPAVVTLGTHPLHYMGSMVYAYPPQVRKYEIIEPM
;
A
#
# COMPACT_ATOMS: atom_id res chain seq x y z
N MET A 1 20.90 20.64 5.90
CA MET A 1 19.63 21.26 6.34
C MET A 1 18.69 20.08 6.62
N GLN A 2 18.51 19.71 7.90
CA GLN A 2 17.54 18.67 8.27
C GLN A 2 16.16 19.14 7.82
N ARG A 3 15.52 18.38 6.97
CA ARG A 3 14.11 18.62 6.64
C ARG A 3 13.31 18.28 7.88
N ASN A 4 12.54 19.24 8.35
CA ASN A 4 11.57 18.97 9.41
C ASN A 4 10.39 18.24 8.73
N VAL A 5 10.56 16.93 8.53
CA VAL A 5 9.54 16.08 7.91
C VAL A 5 8.60 15.63 9.03
N ASP A 6 7.33 16.01 8.89
CA ASP A 6 6.28 15.52 9.77
C ASP A 6 5.93 14.07 9.37
N ILE A 7 6.63 13.11 10.00
CA ILE A 7 6.46 11.67 9.74
C ILE A 7 5.01 11.24 10.00
N ASP A 8 4.32 11.86 10.95
CA ASP A 8 2.94 11.51 11.26
C ASP A 8 2.02 11.83 10.08
N ARG A 9 2.26 12.92 9.37
CA ARG A 9 1.52 13.26 8.15
C ARG A 9 1.76 12.30 6.99
N GLN A 10 2.90 11.63 6.92
CA GLN A 10 3.26 10.68 5.87
C GLN A 10 2.76 9.25 6.15
N SER A 11 2.06 9.05 7.25
CA SER A 11 1.47 7.76 7.60
C SER A 11 0.03 7.63 7.07
N LEU A 12 -0.49 6.40 7.02
CA LEU A 12 -1.93 6.18 6.77
C LEU A 12 -2.79 6.87 7.83
N ARG A 13 -2.34 6.92 9.08
CA ARG A 13 -3.07 7.61 10.16
C ARG A 13 -3.12 9.12 9.92
N GLY A 14 -2.01 9.72 9.47
CA GLY A 14 -1.96 11.12 9.08
C GLY A 14 -2.90 11.44 7.93
N PHE A 15 -2.97 10.58 6.92
CA PHE A 15 -3.94 10.69 5.83
C PHE A 15 -5.39 10.62 6.35
N LEU A 16 -5.71 9.64 7.19
CA LEU A 16 -7.06 9.50 7.77
C LEU A 16 -7.43 10.73 8.61
N HIS A 17 -6.48 11.30 9.35
CA HIS A 17 -6.69 12.52 10.11
C HIS A 17 -6.97 13.73 9.20
N LEU A 18 -6.22 13.88 8.11
CA LEU A 18 -6.48 14.90 7.09
C LEU A 18 -7.89 14.75 6.52
N VAL A 19 -8.29 13.54 6.13
CA VAL A 19 -9.64 13.32 5.58
C VAL A 19 -10.72 13.64 6.61
N GLU A 20 -10.53 13.22 7.86
CA GLU A 20 -11.50 13.45 8.94
C GLU A 20 -11.68 14.94 9.28
N THR A 21 -10.60 15.72 9.19
CA THR A 21 -10.61 17.14 9.56
C THR A 21 -10.98 18.07 8.40
N GLU A 22 -10.52 17.79 7.18
CA GLU A 22 -10.69 18.69 6.03
C GLU A 22 -11.76 18.20 5.04
N HIS A 23 -12.04 16.89 5.02
CA HIS A 23 -12.98 16.27 4.08
C HIS A 23 -13.87 15.21 4.75
N PRO A 24 -14.58 15.54 5.86
CA PRO A 24 -15.31 14.55 6.68
C PRO A 24 -16.37 13.76 5.88
N ASP A 25 -16.96 14.34 4.85
CA ASP A 25 -17.94 13.68 3.98
C ASP A 25 -17.32 12.58 3.10
N GLU A 26 -16.00 12.58 2.96
CA GLU A 26 -15.22 11.59 2.21
C GLU A 26 -14.63 10.49 3.11
N LEU A 27 -15.05 10.41 4.38
CA LEU A 27 -14.70 9.35 5.32
C LEU A 27 -15.94 8.63 5.83
N LEU A 28 -15.98 7.33 5.66
CA LEU A 28 -17.04 6.48 6.22
C LEU A 28 -16.44 5.52 7.24
N ARG A 29 -16.94 5.57 8.49
CA ARG A 29 -16.54 4.66 9.56
C ARG A 29 -17.64 3.65 9.84
N ILE A 30 -17.34 2.38 9.71
CA ILE A 30 -18.23 1.25 9.98
C ILE A 30 -17.81 0.63 11.30
N ARG A 31 -18.66 0.73 12.30
CA ARG A 31 -18.42 0.21 13.66
C ARG A 31 -19.00 -1.18 13.88
N GLN A 32 -20.01 -1.54 13.09
CA GLN A 32 -20.61 -2.86 13.12
C GLN A 32 -19.59 -3.90 12.64
N PRO A 33 -19.55 -5.08 13.22
CA PRO A 33 -18.80 -6.20 12.67
C PRO A 33 -19.24 -6.50 11.24
N ILE A 34 -18.27 -6.85 10.41
CA ILE A 34 -18.51 -7.26 9.02
C ILE A 34 -18.01 -8.68 8.81
N ASP A 35 -18.60 -9.39 7.86
CA ASP A 35 -18.02 -10.62 7.33
C ASP A 35 -16.90 -10.23 6.33
N LEU A 36 -15.71 -10.77 6.52
CA LEU A 36 -14.60 -10.62 5.55
C LEU A 36 -14.92 -11.28 4.21
N ARG A 37 -15.96 -12.08 4.14
CA ARG A 37 -16.47 -12.64 2.89
C ARG A 37 -17.48 -11.66 2.29
N PHE A 38 -17.00 -10.85 1.37
CA PHE A 38 -17.75 -9.97 0.46
C PHE A 38 -18.26 -8.64 1.03
N ASP A 39 -18.54 -8.48 2.33
CA ASP A 39 -19.20 -7.28 2.87
C ASP A 39 -18.43 -5.99 2.51
N ALA A 40 -17.10 -5.99 2.67
CA ALA A 40 -16.31 -4.81 2.36
C ALA A 40 -16.37 -4.45 0.87
N THR A 41 -16.34 -5.46 -0.01
CA THR A 41 -16.40 -5.26 -1.45
C THR A 41 -17.81 -4.83 -1.87
N ALA A 42 -18.86 -5.46 -1.34
CA ALA A 42 -20.24 -5.09 -1.61
C ALA A 42 -20.52 -3.64 -1.23
N LEU A 43 -20.08 -3.21 -0.04
CA LEU A 43 -20.26 -1.83 0.39
C LEU A 43 -19.57 -0.83 -0.57
N VAL A 44 -18.32 -1.13 -0.98
CA VAL A 44 -17.59 -0.24 -1.91
C VAL A 44 -18.33 -0.14 -3.25
N PHE A 45 -18.86 -1.24 -3.78
CA PHE A 45 -19.66 -1.23 -5.01
C PHE A 45 -20.95 -0.43 -4.87
N GLU A 46 -21.68 -0.59 -3.78
CA GLU A 46 -22.90 0.18 -3.53
C GLU A 46 -22.62 1.69 -3.44
N LEU A 47 -21.53 2.07 -2.78
CA LEU A 47 -21.07 3.46 -2.71
C LEU A 47 -20.73 3.99 -4.11
N GLU A 48 -19.98 3.23 -4.91
CA GLU A 48 -19.61 3.61 -6.27
C GLU A 48 -20.84 3.78 -7.18
N GLN A 49 -21.81 2.87 -7.10
CA GLN A 49 -23.09 2.98 -7.84
C GLN A 49 -23.88 4.24 -7.41
N ALA A 50 -23.77 4.63 -6.16
CA ALA A 50 -24.34 5.88 -5.64
C ALA A 50 -23.53 7.14 -6.01
N GLY A 51 -22.45 7.00 -6.82
CA GLY A 51 -21.57 8.10 -7.21
C GLY A 51 -20.66 8.60 -6.10
N ARG A 52 -20.40 7.79 -5.08
CA ARG A 52 -19.58 8.11 -3.91
C ARG A 52 -18.34 7.24 -3.85
N ASN A 53 -17.20 7.84 -3.55
CA ASN A 53 -15.92 7.14 -3.39
C ASN A 53 -15.20 7.56 -2.09
N PRO A 54 -15.85 7.43 -0.91
CA PRO A 54 -15.19 7.77 0.35
C PRO A 54 -14.11 6.77 0.70
N VAL A 55 -13.19 7.17 1.55
CA VAL A 55 -12.36 6.23 2.31
C VAL A 55 -13.24 5.51 3.32
N VAL A 56 -13.17 4.18 3.38
CA VAL A 56 -13.97 3.39 4.32
C VAL A 56 -13.07 2.74 5.35
N VAL A 57 -13.36 2.99 6.62
CA VAL A 57 -12.69 2.39 7.78
C VAL A 57 -13.65 1.43 8.47
N PHE A 58 -13.33 0.15 8.47
CA PHE A 58 -14.02 -0.86 9.25
C PHE A 58 -13.30 -0.99 10.59
N GLU A 59 -13.91 -0.48 11.66
CA GLU A 59 -13.27 -0.37 12.98
C GLU A 59 -13.27 -1.69 13.76
N ASN A 60 -14.20 -2.58 13.45
CA ASN A 60 -14.42 -3.83 14.16
C ASN A 60 -14.59 -5.01 13.21
N VAL A 61 -13.51 -5.36 12.52
CA VAL A 61 -13.52 -6.55 11.69
C VAL A 61 -13.41 -7.78 12.58
N ARG A 62 -14.36 -8.70 12.55
CA ARG A 62 -14.39 -9.94 13.35
C ARG A 62 -14.49 -9.77 14.87
N GLY A 63 -14.54 -8.56 15.44
CA GLY A 63 -14.60 -8.35 16.89
C GLY A 63 -13.27 -8.54 17.63
N ASP A 64 -12.14 -8.66 16.92
CA ASP A 64 -10.80 -8.82 17.50
C ASP A 64 -10.03 -7.49 17.66
N GLY A 65 -10.67 -6.37 17.33
CA GLY A 65 -10.10 -5.02 17.46
C GLY A 65 -9.17 -4.59 16.32
N MET A 66 -8.91 -5.44 15.33
CA MET A 66 -8.12 -5.04 14.15
C MET A 66 -9.02 -4.31 13.15
N ALA A 67 -8.59 -3.11 12.74
CA ALA A 67 -9.28 -2.31 11.75
C ALA A 67 -8.79 -2.61 10.34
N MET A 68 -9.67 -2.43 9.35
CA MET A 68 -9.33 -2.49 7.94
C MET A 68 -9.74 -1.18 7.26
N VAL A 69 -8.91 -0.70 6.35
CA VAL A 69 -9.19 0.50 5.54
C VAL A 69 -9.20 0.12 4.07
N THR A 70 -10.18 0.64 3.34
CA THR A 70 -10.27 0.44 1.89
C THR A 70 -10.50 1.76 1.17
N ASN A 71 -10.32 1.74 -0.16
CA ASN A 71 -10.55 2.87 -1.06
C ASN A 71 -9.68 4.11 -0.79
N VAL A 72 -8.49 3.93 -0.20
CA VAL A 72 -7.57 5.03 0.16
C VAL A 72 -7.08 5.85 -1.05
N ALA A 73 -7.04 5.27 -2.24
CA ALA A 73 -6.59 5.91 -3.48
C ALA A 73 -7.72 6.06 -4.52
N GLY A 74 -8.97 5.79 -4.16
CA GLY A 74 -10.12 5.83 -5.07
C GLY A 74 -10.66 7.24 -5.35
N ASN A 75 -10.32 8.23 -4.54
CA ASN A 75 -10.85 9.58 -4.61
C ASN A 75 -9.79 10.60 -5.06
N ARG A 76 -9.95 11.14 -6.28
CA ARG A 76 -9.01 12.13 -6.86
C ARG A 76 -8.91 13.41 -6.05
N LYS A 77 -10.01 13.87 -5.42
CA LYS A 77 -10.04 15.04 -4.58
C LYS A 77 -9.11 14.89 -3.38
N LEU A 78 -9.16 13.73 -2.73
CA LEU A 78 -8.28 13.43 -1.59
C LEU A 78 -6.81 13.30 -2.01
N LEU A 79 -6.53 12.68 -3.15
CA LEU A 79 -5.17 12.61 -3.68
C LEU A 79 -4.60 13.98 -4.02
N ALA A 80 -5.43 14.87 -4.57
CA ALA A 80 -5.04 16.26 -4.84
C ALA A 80 -4.78 17.04 -3.54
N ALA A 81 -5.64 16.88 -2.53
CA ALA A 81 -5.45 17.46 -1.21
C ALA A 81 -4.14 17.01 -0.56
N CYS A 82 -3.80 15.72 -0.65
CA CYS A 82 -2.51 15.20 -0.17
C CYS A 82 -1.30 15.86 -0.87
N LEU A 83 -1.44 16.24 -2.14
CA LEU A 83 -0.39 16.95 -2.88
C LEU A 83 -0.42 18.47 -2.68
N GLY A 84 -1.45 19.00 -2.01
CA GLY A 84 -1.66 20.44 -1.81
C GLY A 84 -2.02 21.17 -3.10
N VAL A 85 -2.80 20.52 -4.00
CA VAL A 85 -3.21 21.08 -5.28
C VAL A 85 -4.72 20.89 -5.52
N GLU A 86 -5.27 21.64 -6.47
CA GLU A 86 -6.64 21.43 -6.92
C GLU A 86 -6.78 20.11 -7.70
N PRO A 87 -7.96 19.45 -7.68
CA PRO A 87 -8.16 18.16 -8.38
C PRO A 87 -7.86 18.19 -9.88
N GLY A 88 -8.02 19.35 -10.54
CA GLY A 88 -7.67 19.56 -11.95
C GLY A 88 -6.16 19.52 -12.20
N ASP A 89 -5.37 19.95 -11.24
CA ASP A 89 -3.92 20.06 -11.35
C ASP A 89 -3.19 18.77 -10.93
N LEU A 90 -3.91 17.79 -10.35
CA LEU A 90 -3.33 16.53 -9.87
C LEU A 90 -2.42 15.83 -10.92
N PRO A 91 -2.79 15.68 -12.21
CA PRO A 91 -1.93 14.99 -13.17
C PRO A 91 -0.61 15.74 -13.44
N THR A 92 -0.67 17.08 -13.46
CA THR A 92 0.49 17.94 -13.69
C THR A 92 1.43 17.88 -12.49
N ALA A 93 0.90 18.09 -11.28
CA ALA A 93 1.67 18.02 -10.05
C ALA A 93 2.32 16.65 -9.84
N PHE A 94 1.60 15.56 -10.10
CA PHE A 94 2.14 14.20 -10.03
C PHE A 94 3.29 14.00 -11.01
N ARG A 95 3.11 14.39 -12.29
CA ARG A 95 4.16 14.28 -13.31
C ARG A 95 5.41 15.05 -12.94
N GLU A 96 5.28 16.27 -12.43
CA GLU A 96 6.42 17.08 -11.99
C GLU A 96 7.17 16.46 -10.82
N ARG A 97 6.45 15.86 -9.87
CA ARG A 97 7.07 15.15 -8.74
C ARG A 97 7.78 13.88 -9.18
N CYS A 98 7.23 13.13 -10.14
CA CYS A 98 7.89 11.95 -10.72
C CYS A 98 9.24 12.23 -11.38
N GLN A 99 9.52 13.49 -11.74
CA GLN A 99 10.80 13.90 -12.33
C GLN A 99 11.84 14.31 -11.30
N LYS A 100 11.48 14.38 -10.02
CA LYS A 100 12.39 14.70 -8.92
C LYS A 100 12.86 13.39 -8.27
N TYR A 101 14.16 13.29 -8.08
CA TYR A 101 14.76 12.15 -7.38
C TYR A 101 15.37 12.67 -6.09
N ILE A 102 14.84 12.24 -4.96
CA ILE A 102 15.28 12.70 -3.63
C ILE A 102 15.74 11.48 -2.86
N ALA A 103 16.98 11.48 -2.43
CA ALA A 103 17.51 10.39 -1.61
C ALA A 103 16.76 10.30 -0.28
N CYS A 104 16.34 9.07 0.05
CA CYS A 104 15.69 8.79 1.33
C CYS A 104 16.68 8.83 2.48
N GLU A 105 16.26 9.33 3.61
CA GLU A 105 16.98 9.18 4.86
C GLU A 105 16.83 7.75 5.39
N ILE A 106 17.95 7.14 5.77
CA ILE A 106 17.96 5.82 6.39
C ILE A 106 18.02 5.99 7.89
N VAL A 107 16.99 5.56 8.58
CA VAL A 107 16.89 5.58 10.04
C VAL A 107 17.34 4.24 10.63
N SER A 108 17.83 4.26 11.85
CA SER A 108 18.29 3.06 12.54
C SER A 108 17.16 2.23 13.14
N ARG A 109 15.97 2.82 13.33
CA ARG A 109 14.79 2.20 13.93
C ARG A 109 13.51 2.83 13.39
N GLY A 110 12.47 2.01 13.23
CA GLY A 110 11.13 2.46 12.88
C GLY A 110 10.08 1.91 13.84
N ALA A 111 8.94 2.57 13.97
CA ALA A 111 7.82 2.14 14.84
C ALA A 111 7.28 0.73 14.49
N TRP A 112 7.52 0.24 13.27
CA TRP A 112 7.16 -1.11 12.84
C TRP A 112 7.95 -2.20 13.60
N GLU A 113 9.04 -1.86 14.25
CA GLU A 113 9.86 -2.78 15.08
C GLU A 113 9.34 -2.94 16.51
N ASP A 114 8.31 -2.19 16.92
CA ASP A 114 7.77 -2.25 18.28
C ASP A 114 7.03 -3.58 18.55
N ILE A 115 6.51 -4.21 17.50
CA ILE A 115 5.88 -5.54 17.57
C ILE A 115 6.49 -6.41 16.49
N VAL A 116 7.21 -7.45 16.90
CA VAL A 116 7.84 -8.42 16.00
C VAL A 116 7.30 -9.82 16.32
N ILE A 117 6.79 -10.51 15.32
CA ILE A 117 6.31 -11.89 15.41
C ILE A 117 7.11 -12.71 14.42
N GLU A 118 7.79 -13.76 14.90
CA GLU A 118 8.74 -14.53 14.13
C GLU A 118 8.48 -16.05 14.23
N GLY A 119 9.07 -16.79 13.32
CA GLY A 119 9.09 -18.26 13.34
C GLY A 119 7.69 -18.88 13.30
N ASP A 120 7.42 -19.78 14.19
CA ASP A 120 6.18 -20.56 14.25
C ASP A 120 4.98 -19.76 14.78
N ASP A 121 5.22 -18.59 15.39
CA ASP A 121 4.19 -17.69 15.88
C ASP A 121 3.56 -16.84 14.77
N VAL A 122 4.18 -16.80 13.59
CA VAL A 122 3.64 -16.09 12.41
C VAL A 122 2.31 -16.72 12.00
N ASP A 123 1.27 -15.89 11.99
CA ASP A 123 -0.07 -16.32 11.61
C ASP A 123 -0.81 -15.21 10.83
N LEU A 124 -0.75 -15.32 9.51
CA LEU A 124 -1.40 -14.38 8.59
C LEU A 124 -2.93 -14.46 8.64
N THR A 125 -3.50 -15.55 9.19
CA THR A 125 -4.96 -15.67 9.34
C THR A 125 -5.53 -14.69 10.38
N LYS A 126 -4.68 -14.13 11.22
CA LYS A 126 -5.03 -13.06 12.17
C LYS A 126 -5.23 -11.71 11.49
N LEU A 127 -4.68 -11.52 10.28
CA LEU A 127 -4.92 -10.29 9.53
C LEU A 127 -6.32 -10.28 8.92
N PRO A 128 -7.00 -9.13 8.85
CA PRO A 128 -8.33 -9.01 8.25
C PRO A 128 -8.25 -9.02 6.71
N ILE A 129 -7.84 -10.13 6.13
CA ILE A 129 -7.69 -10.30 4.68
C ILE A 129 -9.03 -10.75 4.09
N PRO A 130 -9.68 -9.92 3.25
CA PRO A 130 -11.00 -10.23 2.74
C PRO A 130 -10.98 -11.23 1.57
N LEU A 131 -12.04 -12.03 1.47
CA LEU A 131 -12.44 -12.70 0.24
C LEU A 131 -13.30 -11.71 -0.56
N GLN A 132 -12.79 -11.22 -1.68
CA GLN A 132 -13.42 -10.13 -2.42
C GLN A 132 -14.65 -10.58 -3.20
N PHE A 133 -14.55 -11.74 -3.89
CA PHE A 133 -15.61 -12.28 -4.75
C PHE A 133 -15.78 -13.77 -4.52
N ALA A 134 -17.00 -14.28 -4.80
CA ALA A 134 -17.32 -15.71 -4.67
C ALA A 134 -16.50 -16.61 -5.61
N VAL A 135 -15.95 -16.05 -6.69
CA VAL A 135 -15.11 -16.74 -7.67
C VAL A 135 -13.63 -16.71 -7.32
N ASP A 136 -13.23 -15.97 -6.30
CA ASP A 136 -11.84 -15.93 -5.86
C ASP A 136 -11.44 -17.26 -5.22
N ALA A 137 -10.25 -17.74 -5.55
CA ALA A 137 -9.72 -19.01 -5.04
C ALA A 137 -9.39 -18.97 -3.54
N ALA A 138 -9.13 -17.79 -2.98
CA ALA A 138 -8.81 -17.57 -1.57
C ALA A 138 -8.91 -16.07 -1.24
N PRO A 139 -8.80 -15.66 0.05
CA PRO A 139 -8.61 -14.26 0.42
C PRO A 139 -7.34 -13.65 -0.20
N TYR A 140 -7.42 -12.36 -0.56
CA TYR A 140 -6.31 -11.62 -1.18
C TYR A 140 -6.00 -10.32 -0.45
N ILE A 141 -4.70 -10.06 -0.25
CA ILE A 141 -4.19 -8.72 0.01
C ILE A 141 -4.07 -8.03 -1.35
N THR A 142 -4.88 -7.02 -1.60
CA THR A 142 -4.91 -6.29 -2.89
C THR A 142 -4.07 -5.02 -2.87
N ALA A 143 -3.82 -4.44 -1.70
CA ALA A 143 -3.07 -3.21 -1.50
C ALA A 143 -1.66 -3.44 -0.91
N GLY A 144 -1.15 -4.67 -0.95
CA GLY A 144 0.20 -5.00 -0.53
C GLY A 144 1.24 -4.49 -1.52
N GLN A 145 2.28 -3.83 -1.00
CA GLN A 145 3.40 -3.39 -1.79
C GLN A 145 4.62 -4.26 -1.47
N ILE A 146 5.14 -4.96 -2.48
CA ILE A 146 6.33 -5.79 -2.32
C ILE A 146 7.55 -4.92 -2.59
N VAL A 147 8.44 -4.88 -1.62
CA VAL A 147 9.76 -4.23 -1.69
C VAL A 147 10.84 -5.29 -1.79
N ALA A 148 11.70 -5.19 -2.78
CA ALA A 148 12.86 -6.07 -2.93
C ALA A 148 14.05 -5.31 -3.50
N ARG A 149 15.25 -5.89 -3.35
CA ARG A 149 16.48 -5.38 -3.95
C ARG A 149 16.97 -6.32 -5.03
N ASP A 150 17.48 -5.72 -6.10
CA ASP A 150 18.15 -6.47 -7.15
C ASP A 150 19.37 -7.22 -6.56
N PRO A 151 19.46 -8.55 -6.68
CA PRO A 151 20.58 -9.31 -6.15
C PRO A 151 21.93 -9.01 -6.84
N VAL A 152 21.89 -8.31 -7.98
CA VAL A 152 23.09 -7.94 -8.74
C VAL A 152 23.52 -6.51 -8.46
N THR A 153 22.58 -5.54 -8.51
CA THR A 153 22.90 -4.11 -8.43
C THR A 153 22.60 -3.49 -7.07
N GLY A 154 21.82 -4.16 -6.21
CA GLY A 154 21.37 -3.63 -4.92
C GLY A 154 20.31 -2.53 -5.02
N VAL A 155 19.86 -2.19 -6.23
CA VAL A 155 18.81 -1.17 -6.44
C VAL A 155 17.46 -1.71 -5.99
N ASP A 156 16.77 -0.97 -5.13
CA ASP A 156 15.44 -1.37 -4.67
C ASP A 156 14.34 -1.08 -5.69
N THR A 157 13.25 -1.82 -5.56
CA THR A 157 12.00 -1.58 -6.26
C THR A 157 10.83 -1.85 -5.31
N THR A 158 9.71 -1.19 -5.57
CA THR A 158 8.43 -1.54 -4.94
C THR A 158 7.30 -1.41 -5.94
N GLY A 159 6.23 -2.14 -5.72
CA GLY A 159 5.03 -2.10 -6.53
C GLY A 159 3.92 -2.95 -5.95
N PHE A 160 2.71 -2.73 -6.44
CA PHE A 160 1.55 -3.53 -6.04
C PHE A 160 1.56 -4.90 -6.69
N HIS A 161 1.35 -5.91 -5.88
CA HIS A 161 1.16 -7.28 -6.32
C HIS A 161 0.03 -7.91 -5.51
N ARG A 162 -0.86 -8.63 -6.19
CA ARG A 162 -1.88 -9.41 -5.49
C ARG A 162 -1.21 -10.54 -4.74
N LEU A 163 -1.50 -10.64 -3.45
CA LEU A 163 -0.97 -11.64 -2.55
C LEU A 163 -2.11 -12.55 -2.11
N MET A 164 -2.14 -13.76 -2.60
CA MET A 164 -3.15 -14.76 -2.27
C MET A 164 -2.77 -15.48 -0.99
N MET A 165 -3.68 -15.54 -0.02
CA MET A 165 -3.50 -16.36 1.16
C MET A 165 -3.37 -17.83 0.76
N ARG A 166 -2.30 -18.48 1.15
CA ARG A 166 -2.07 -19.92 0.92
C ARG A 166 -2.26 -20.73 2.19
N ASP A 167 -1.64 -20.28 3.25
CA ASP A 167 -1.76 -20.87 4.58
C ASP A 167 -1.30 -19.86 5.66
N LYS A 168 -1.07 -20.38 6.87
CA LYS A 168 -0.73 -19.59 8.07
C LYS A 168 0.45 -18.62 7.87
N ASN A 169 1.45 -18.97 7.06
CA ASN A 169 2.68 -18.19 6.91
C ASN A 169 3.15 -18.05 5.45
N ARG A 170 2.29 -18.34 4.48
CA ARG A 170 2.63 -18.25 3.06
C ARG A 170 1.59 -17.47 2.26
N LEU A 171 2.10 -16.61 1.40
CA LEU A 171 1.34 -15.86 0.40
C LEU A 171 1.81 -16.25 -1.00
N GLY A 172 0.86 -16.48 -1.90
CA GLY A 172 1.15 -16.61 -3.33
C GLY A 172 1.22 -15.23 -3.97
N VAL A 173 2.29 -14.93 -4.68
CA VAL A 173 2.45 -13.67 -5.41
C VAL A 173 2.25 -13.87 -6.91
N SER A 174 1.61 -12.90 -7.58
CA SER A 174 1.45 -12.88 -9.01
C SER A 174 2.42 -11.89 -9.66
N LEU A 175 3.37 -12.39 -10.43
CA LEU A 175 4.38 -11.61 -11.15
C LEU A 175 4.11 -11.60 -12.66
N HIS A 176 2.86 -11.33 -13.08
CA HIS A 176 2.46 -11.37 -14.48
C HIS A 176 3.15 -10.31 -15.35
N SER A 177 3.42 -9.14 -14.81
CA SER A 177 4.13 -8.11 -15.55
C SER A 177 5.65 -8.32 -15.43
N ARG A 178 6.32 -8.40 -16.56
CA ARG A 178 7.80 -8.50 -16.62
C ARG A 178 8.46 -7.17 -16.25
N ARG A 179 8.17 -6.68 -15.05
CA ARG A 179 8.74 -5.47 -14.48
C ARG A 179 9.90 -5.81 -13.54
N ARG A 180 10.47 -4.81 -12.87
CA ARG A 180 11.68 -4.96 -12.04
C ARG A 180 11.60 -6.09 -11.02
N LEU A 181 10.50 -6.24 -10.29
CA LEU A 181 10.39 -7.31 -9.30
C LEU A 181 10.47 -8.71 -9.94
N TYR A 182 9.82 -8.89 -11.11
CA TYR A 182 9.95 -10.13 -11.89
C TYR A 182 11.40 -10.38 -12.29
N GLU A 183 12.09 -9.36 -12.78
CA GLU A 183 13.48 -9.46 -13.19
C GLU A 183 14.42 -9.77 -12.01
N TYR A 184 14.16 -9.17 -10.84
CA TYR A 184 14.95 -9.46 -9.64
C TYR A 184 14.75 -10.90 -9.17
N HIS A 185 13.49 -11.38 -9.21
CA HIS A 185 13.19 -12.78 -8.91
C HIS A 185 13.91 -13.73 -9.88
N ARG A 186 13.83 -13.47 -11.19
CA ARG A 186 14.52 -14.27 -12.21
C ARG A 186 16.04 -14.32 -11.99
N ARG A 187 16.66 -13.19 -11.66
CA ARG A 187 18.10 -13.12 -11.36
C ARG A 187 18.47 -13.91 -10.09
N ALA A 188 17.61 -13.88 -9.08
CA ALA A 188 17.82 -14.70 -7.89
C ALA A 188 17.71 -16.20 -8.22
N GLU A 189 16.69 -16.61 -9.00
CA GLU A 189 16.55 -18.01 -9.45
C GLU A 189 17.76 -18.50 -10.24
N GLU A 190 18.29 -17.69 -11.18
CA GLU A 190 19.49 -18.04 -11.96
C GLU A 190 20.73 -18.25 -11.09
N ARG A 191 20.75 -17.68 -9.90
CA ARG A 191 21.81 -17.84 -8.90
C ARG A 191 21.53 -18.98 -7.91
N GLY A 192 20.35 -19.61 -8.00
CA GLY A 192 19.90 -20.60 -7.03
C GLY A 192 19.61 -20.02 -5.64
N GLU A 193 19.27 -18.73 -5.56
CA GLU A 193 19.04 -17.97 -4.33
C GLU A 193 17.56 -17.59 -4.19
N SER A 194 17.10 -17.44 -2.95
CA SER A 194 15.82 -16.77 -2.67
C SER A 194 15.98 -15.26 -2.79
N LEU A 195 14.94 -14.57 -3.29
CA LEU A 195 14.88 -13.11 -3.29
C LEU A 195 14.26 -12.62 -1.97
N PRO A 196 15.03 -12.03 -1.04
CA PRO A 196 14.45 -11.43 0.16
C PRO A 196 13.51 -10.28 -0.22
N ALA A 197 12.33 -10.26 0.39
CA ALA A 197 11.31 -9.25 0.10
C ALA A 197 10.55 -8.87 1.37
N VAL A 198 10.04 -7.64 1.38
CA VAL A 198 9.16 -7.11 2.42
C VAL A 198 7.82 -6.78 1.80
N VAL A 199 6.74 -7.10 2.48
CA VAL A 199 5.38 -6.66 2.13
C VAL A 199 4.96 -5.55 3.09
N THR A 200 4.71 -4.35 2.56
CA THR A 200 4.18 -3.24 3.35
C THR A 200 2.68 -3.11 3.16
N LEU A 201 1.95 -2.91 4.26
CA LEU A 201 0.51 -2.72 4.32
C LEU A 201 0.20 -1.40 5.03
N GLY A 202 -0.85 -0.71 4.60
CA GLY A 202 -1.32 0.49 5.27
C GLY A 202 -0.39 1.70 5.11
N THR A 203 0.19 1.89 3.94
CA THR A 203 1.00 3.07 3.63
C THR A 203 0.12 4.27 3.22
N HIS A 204 0.71 5.47 3.21
CA HIS A 204 0.04 6.69 2.75
C HIS A 204 -0.35 6.60 1.26
N PRO A 205 -1.48 7.19 0.79
CA PRO A 205 -1.88 7.14 -0.63
C PRO A 205 -0.84 7.69 -1.60
N LEU A 206 -0.07 8.69 -1.23
CA LEU A 206 1.01 9.20 -2.09
C LEU A 206 2.15 8.19 -2.27
N HIS A 207 2.42 7.37 -1.25
CA HIS A 207 3.33 6.25 -1.40
C HIS A 207 2.80 5.24 -2.44
N TYR A 208 1.48 5.01 -2.48
CA TYR A 208 0.85 4.21 -3.52
C TYR A 208 1.07 4.81 -4.90
N MET A 209 0.81 6.11 -5.08
CA MET A 209 1.02 6.79 -6.36
C MET A 209 2.47 6.70 -6.83
N GLY A 210 3.43 6.99 -5.96
CA GLY A 210 4.86 6.90 -6.29
C GLY A 210 5.30 5.48 -6.64
N SER A 211 4.78 4.47 -5.94
CA SER A 211 5.10 3.06 -6.22
C SER A 211 4.59 2.57 -7.58
N MET A 212 3.59 3.23 -8.17
CA MET A 212 3.07 2.89 -9.50
C MET A 212 3.91 3.45 -10.66
N VAL A 213 4.80 4.40 -10.41
CA VAL A 213 5.71 4.94 -11.44
C VAL A 213 6.63 3.82 -11.92
N TYR A 214 6.66 3.52 -13.21
CA TYR A 214 7.45 2.42 -13.77
C TYR A 214 8.52 2.87 -14.77
N ALA A 215 8.36 4.05 -15.37
CA ALA A 215 9.27 4.60 -16.38
C ALA A 215 10.28 5.55 -15.68
N TYR A 216 11.41 5.01 -15.23
CA TYR A 216 12.50 5.76 -14.62
C TYR A 216 13.85 5.05 -14.84
N PRO A 217 14.99 5.76 -14.76
CA PRO A 217 16.29 5.19 -15.03
C PRO A 217 16.61 3.95 -14.19
N PRO A 218 17.32 2.94 -14.74
CA PRO A 218 17.59 1.67 -14.02
C PRO A 218 18.32 1.82 -12.70
N GLN A 219 19.20 2.81 -12.58
CA GLN A 219 20.01 3.07 -11.39
C GLN A 219 19.25 3.80 -10.29
N VAL A 220 18.09 4.41 -10.59
CA VAL A 220 17.28 5.15 -9.62
C VAL A 220 16.54 4.17 -8.73
N ARG A 221 16.63 4.37 -7.43
CA ARG A 221 15.85 3.62 -6.43
C ARG A 221 14.39 4.05 -6.45
N LYS A 222 13.50 3.13 -6.21
CA LYS A 222 12.07 3.43 -6.22
C LYS A 222 11.68 4.44 -5.14
N TYR A 223 12.29 4.35 -3.99
CA TYR A 223 12.04 5.27 -2.89
C TYR A 223 12.48 6.71 -3.19
N GLU A 224 13.50 6.92 -4.04
CA GLU A 224 13.89 8.27 -4.49
C GLU A 224 12.81 8.97 -5.32
N ILE A 225 11.88 8.18 -5.91
CA ILE A 225 10.71 8.69 -6.65
C ILE A 225 9.53 8.91 -5.72
N ILE A 226 9.40 8.09 -4.68
CA ILE A 226 8.30 8.20 -3.71
C ILE A 226 8.51 9.39 -2.79
N GLU A 227 9.75 9.67 -2.41
CA GLU A 227 10.11 10.76 -1.47
C GLU A 227 9.60 12.14 -1.88
N PRO A 228 9.59 12.54 -3.17
CA PRO A 228 9.02 13.83 -3.58
C PRO A 228 7.49 13.92 -3.53
N MET A 229 6.78 12.80 -3.33
CA MET A 229 5.31 12.78 -3.32
C MET A 229 4.76 13.41 -2.05
#